data_c2b6158c14d6c854a2308b61b6c8bcd1
#
_entry.id   c2b6158c14d6c854a2308b61b6c8bcd1
#
_cell.length_a   1.000
_cell.length_b   1.000
_cell.length_c   1.000
_cell.angle_alpha   90.00
_cell.angle_beta   90.00
_cell.angle_gamma   90.00
#
_symmetry.space_group_name_H-M   'P 1'
#
loop_
_entity.id
_entity.type
_entity.pdbx_description
1 polymer ?
#
loop_
_entity_poly.entity_id
_entity_poly.type
_entity_poly.pdbx_seq_one_letter_code
_entity_poly.pdbx_strand_id
1 'polypeptide(L)'
;MLLGIDVGGTFTDAVLIGRGTIIAQAKRRTTHEAVLQGILEALDEVLQEQEVYNIERVVISSTIVTNALTEGRTDPVFLAVMTGPGMNVSKSFPVEPYYVSGYVDHRGKITARIDWQKHQGLLSKAKNKMAAVSGKFSVRNPENEYALAGELKDCGYEKIFLGSELSGELNFVRRTNSAYFAAAVYKTFKNFCRQVQDSLKERNITAPVHVLKADGGTLPLDIALKQPVETIFTGPAASVLGIEALGAPQVKSISLDVGGTTTDIAFWENGLPLLARHGAKVAGYPTAVRSFHMRSVGIGGDSRIRRTETGFEVGPERIGPAMAVGGCEPTLSDALIVAGRVGFGDKAAAHKGMQQLCLMGETAAEVAMQVVEAAVSVIEATINEMLHEWSIQPVYTVNDVIKGTEFEPELLVGVGGGAAGLIMALGE
;
A
#
# COMPACT_ATOMS: atom_id res chain seq x y z
N MET A 1 11.75 -13.63 -21.46
CA MET A 1 12.25 -12.81 -20.33
C MET A 1 11.08 -12.18 -19.59
N LEU A 2 11.24 -11.84 -18.31
CA LEU A 2 10.25 -11.11 -17.50
C LEU A 2 10.81 -9.73 -17.14
N LEU A 3 10.02 -8.69 -17.28
CA LEU A 3 10.37 -7.33 -16.89
C LEU A 3 9.55 -6.93 -15.66
N GLY A 4 10.24 -6.64 -14.55
CA GLY A 4 9.63 -6.10 -13.33
C GLY A 4 9.92 -4.61 -13.23
N ILE A 5 8.90 -3.82 -12.83
CA ILE A 5 9.01 -2.38 -12.60
C ILE A 5 8.36 -2.06 -11.26
N ASP A 6 9.11 -1.51 -10.31
CA ASP A 6 8.56 -0.98 -9.06
C ASP A 6 8.66 0.54 -9.05
N VAL A 7 7.50 1.19 -8.99
CA VAL A 7 7.38 2.65 -8.99
C VAL A 7 7.08 3.13 -7.59
N GLY A 8 8.14 3.35 -6.82
CA GLY A 8 8.05 3.92 -5.47
C GLY A 8 7.98 5.44 -5.46
N GLY A 9 7.73 6.00 -4.28
CA GLY A 9 7.68 7.47 -4.10
C GLY A 9 9.04 8.16 -4.21
N THR A 10 10.15 7.43 -4.05
CA THR A 10 11.53 7.98 -4.04
C THR A 10 12.37 7.45 -5.20
N PHE A 11 12.22 6.18 -5.51
CA PHE A 11 12.94 5.49 -6.57
C PHE A 11 11.99 4.68 -7.42
N THR A 12 12.36 4.54 -8.70
CA THR A 12 11.80 3.56 -9.63
C THR A 12 12.90 2.53 -9.88
N ASP A 13 12.57 1.29 -9.58
CA ASP A 13 13.43 0.13 -9.82
C ASP A 13 12.92 -0.64 -11.04
N ALA A 14 13.81 -1.05 -11.94
CA ALA A 14 13.48 -1.94 -13.04
C ALA A 14 14.42 -3.15 -13.03
N VAL A 15 13.90 -4.33 -13.30
CA VAL A 15 14.66 -5.58 -13.34
C VAL A 15 14.23 -6.43 -14.51
N LEU A 16 15.20 -6.94 -15.27
CA LEU A 16 14.99 -7.91 -16.32
C LEU A 16 15.49 -9.29 -15.86
N ILE A 17 14.61 -10.28 -15.91
CA ILE A 17 14.87 -11.64 -15.45
C ILE A 17 14.75 -12.59 -16.64
N GLY A 18 15.74 -13.44 -16.81
CA GLY A 18 15.70 -14.51 -17.80
C GLY A 18 16.24 -15.82 -17.22
N ARG A 19 15.51 -16.91 -17.46
CA ARG A 19 15.87 -18.26 -16.97
C ARG A 19 16.16 -18.32 -15.47
N GLY A 20 15.41 -17.54 -14.67
CA GLY A 20 15.55 -17.51 -13.21
C GLY A 20 16.74 -16.68 -12.67
N THR A 21 17.45 -15.93 -13.53
CA THR A 21 18.56 -15.05 -13.14
C THR A 21 18.29 -13.60 -13.54
N ILE A 22 18.81 -12.66 -12.75
CA ILE A 22 18.77 -11.23 -13.09
C ILE A 22 19.75 -11.00 -14.24
N ILE A 23 19.25 -10.50 -15.38
CA ILE A 23 20.03 -10.14 -16.55
C ILE A 23 20.51 -8.70 -16.45
N ALA A 24 19.60 -7.79 -16.07
CA ALA A 24 19.88 -6.38 -15.91
C ALA A 24 18.99 -5.79 -14.82
N GLN A 25 19.47 -4.74 -14.17
CA GLN A 25 18.71 -3.99 -13.18
C GLN A 25 19.08 -2.52 -13.25
N ALA A 26 18.11 -1.66 -12.94
CA ALA A 26 18.31 -0.21 -12.89
C ALA A 26 17.53 0.36 -11.71
N LYS A 27 18.06 1.44 -11.13
CA LYS A 27 17.42 2.22 -10.08
C LYS A 27 17.54 3.70 -10.40
N ARG A 28 16.39 4.39 -10.50
CA ARG A 28 16.31 5.82 -10.83
C ARG A 28 15.50 6.56 -9.80
N ARG A 29 15.83 7.82 -9.58
CA ARG A 29 15.03 8.67 -8.65
C ARG A 29 13.66 8.95 -9.27
N THR A 30 12.62 8.80 -8.46
CA THR A 30 11.26 9.21 -8.79
C THR A 30 11.03 10.60 -8.22
N THR A 31 10.56 11.56 -9.02
CA THR A 31 10.05 12.83 -8.54
C THR A 31 8.54 12.87 -8.73
N HIS A 32 7.81 13.48 -7.79
CA HIS A 32 6.34 13.56 -7.87
C HIS A 32 5.83 14.23 -9.15
N GLU A 33 6.63 15.15 -9.72
CA GLU A 33 6.31 15.86 -10.97
C GLU A 33 6.68 15.06 -12.22
N ALA A 34 7.55 14.05 -12.10
CA ALA A 34 8.10 13.30 -13.23
C ALA A 34 8.22 11.78 -12.96
N VAL A 35 7.15 11.17 -12.43
CA VAL A 35 7.09 9.70 -12.23
C VAL A 35 7.38 8.96 -13.53
N LEU A 36 6.84 9.45 -14.65
CA LEU A 36 7.07 8.90 -15.97
C LEU A 36 8.55 8.92 -16.36
N GLN A 37 9.28 9.99 -16.07
CA GLN A 37 10.69 10.11 -16.43
C GLN A 37 11.54 9.05 -15.70
N GLY A 38 11.30 8.80 -14.43
CA GLY A 38 11.98 7.74 -13.68
C GLY A 38 11.75 6.35 -14.28
N ILE A 39 10.52 6.08 -14.74
CA ILE A 39 10.18 4.83 -15.43
C ILE A 39 10.94 4.74 -16.75
N LEU A 40 10.93 5.80 -17.55
CA LEU A 40 11.60 5.85 -18.85
C LEU A 40 13.11 5.61 -18.72
N GLU A 41 13.77 6.32 -17.81
CA GLU A 41 15.21 6.20 -17.55
C GLU A 41 15.60 4.80 -17.05
N ALA A 42 14.79 4.22 -16.15
CA ALA A 42 15.02 2.86 -15.66
C ALA A 42 14.85 1.81 -16.76
N LEU A 43 13.84 1.97 -17.61
CA LEU A 43 13.62 1.09 -18.76
C LEU A 43 14.76 1.19 -19.79
N ASP A 44 15.18 2.42 -20.14
CA ASP A 44 16.25 2.63 -21.11
C ASP A 44 17.56 1.97 -20.67
N GLU A 45 17.86 2.05 -19.37
CA GLU A 45 19.05 1.40 -18.82
C GLU A 45 18.97 -0.12 -18.85
N VAL A 46 17.85 -0.70 -18.43
CA VAL A 46 17.67 -2.16 -18.37
C VAL A 46 17.64 -2.77 -19.78
N LEU A 47 17.20 -2.00 -20.78
CA LEU A 47 16.99 -2.48 -22.16
C LEU A 47 18.17 -2.21 -23.11
N GLN A 48 19.24 -1.51 -22.68
CA GLN A 48 20.32 -1.00 -23.53
C GLN A 48 20.93 -2.01 -24.49
N GLU A 49 20.98 -3.30 -24.13
CA GLU A 49 21.60 -4.35 -24.94
C GLU A 49 20.68 -5.57 -25.15
N GLN A 50 19.37 -5.41 -24.86
CA GLN A 50 18.46 -6.54 -24.79
C GLN A 50 17.48 -6.58 -25.96
N GLU A 51 17.20 -7.79 -26.41
CA GLU A 51 16.18 -8.03 -27.44
C GLU A 51 14.78 -7.94 -26.85
N VAL A 52 14.16 -6.77 -26.92
CA VAL A 52 12.84 -6.46 -26.31
C VAL A 52 11.71 -7.40 -26.74
N TYR A 53 11.78 -8.01 -27.93
CA TYR A 53 10.80 -8.99 -28.40
C TYR A 53 10.81 -10.32 -27.60
N ASN A 54 11.86 -10.58 -26.82
CA ASN A 54 11.95 -11.73 -25.93
C ASN A 54 11.29 -11.51 -24.57
N ILE A 55 10.73 -10.31 -24.31
CA ILE A 55 9.97 -10.04 -23.08
C ILE A 55 8.59 -10.70 -23.23
N GLU A 56 8.28 -11.62 -22.33
CA GLU A 56 7.02 -12.40 -22.33
C GLU A 56 5.96 -11.77 -21.44
N ARG A 57 6.38 -11.01 -20.41
CA ARG A 57 5.50 -10.37 -19.45
C ARG A 57 6.17 -9.18 -18.80
N VAL A 58 5.37 -8.13 -18.55
CA VAL A 58 5.72 -6.99 -17.70
C VAL A 58 4.88 -7.06 -16.44
N VAL A 59 5.52 -6.96 -15.27
CA VAL A 59 4.84 -6.87 -13.96
C VAL A 59 5.19 -5.54 -13.32
N ILE A 60 4.17 -4.81 -12.87
CA ILE A 60 4.32 -3.48 -12.28
C ILE A 60 3.84 -3.51 -10.83
N SER A 61 4.67 -2.97 -9.95
CA SER A 61 4.31 -2.53 -8.61
C SER A 61 4.33 -1.00 -8.57
N SER A 62 3.43 -0.38 -7.80
CA SER A 62 3.43 1.08 -7.67
C SER A 62 2.76 1.56 -6.39
N THR A 63 3.36 2.52 -5.74
CA THR A 63 2.77 3.20 -4.57
C THR A 63 1.79 4.32 -4.94
N ILE A 64 1.52 4.58 -6.24
CA ILE A 64 0.75 5.75 -6.69
C ILE A 64 -0.68 5.78 -6.13
N VAL A 65 -1.35 4.63 -6.07
CA VAL A 65 -2.71 4.51 -5.51
C VAL A 65 -2.69 4.66 -3.99
N THR A 66 -1.76 3.99 -3.33
CA THR A 66 -1.59 4.08 -1.87
C THR A 66 -1.30 5.53 -1.45
N ASN A 67 -0.35 6.19 -2.11
CA ASN A 67 0.01 7.58 -1.82
C ASN A 67 -1.15 8.54 -2.09
N ALA A 68 -1.89 8.36 -3.19
CA ALA A 68 -3.07 9.18 -3.46
C ALA A 68 -4.12 9.10 -2.34
N LEU A 69 -4.32 7.91 -1.77
CA LEU A 69 -5.26 7.69 -0.67
C LEU A 69 -4.76 8.23 0.66
N THR A 70 -3.49 8.02 0.99
CA THR A 70 -2.91 8.49 2.26
C THR A 70 -2.72 10.00 2.33
N GLU A 71 -2.40 10.63 1.21
CA GLU A 71 -2.22 12.07 1.09
C GLU A 71 -3.52 12.84 0.79
N GLY A 72 -4.65 12.13 0.64
CA GLY A 72 -5.95 12.73 0.34
C GLY A 72 -6.04 13.35 -1.07
N ARG A 73 -5.12 13.00 -1.97
CA ARG A 73 -5.11 13.44 -3.37
C ARG A 73 -6.04 12.59 -4.22
N THR A 74 -7.33 12.65 -3.90
CA THR A 74 -8.36 11.81 -4.50
C THR A 74 -9.42 12.64 -5.21
N ASP A 75 -10.09 12.04 -6.18
CA ASP A 75 -11.27 12.68 -6.80
C ASP A 75 -12.45 12.69 -5.81
N PRO A 76 -13.32 13.71 -5.86
CA PRO A 76 -14.57 13.69 -5.12
C PRO A 76 -15.49 12.59 -5.65
N VAL A 77 -16.05 11.79 -4.74
CA VAL A 77 -16.90 10.64 -5.05
C VAL A 77 -18.30 10.86 -4.48
N PHE A 78 -19.32 10.63 -5.29
CA PHE A 78 -20.70 10.48 -4.82
C PHE A 78 -20.89 9.04 -4.35
N LEU A 79 -21.06 8.86 -3.04
CA LEU A 79 -21.32 7.56 -2.44
C LEU A 79 -22.80 7.34 -2.23
N ALA A 80 -23.40 6.38 -2.92
CA ALA A 80 -24.78 5.98 -2.78
C ALA A 80 -24.91 4.58 -2.17
N VAL A 81 -25.73 4.44 -1.13
CA VAL A 81 -25.89 3.16 -0.42
C VAL A 81 -27.34 2.75 -0.25
N MET A 82 -27.59 1.45 -0.37
CA MET A 82 -28.88 0.80 -0.12
C MET A 82 -28.73 -0.17 1.05
N THR A 83 -28.91 0.34 2.27
CA THR A 83 -28.68 -0.41 3.52
C THR A 83 -29.82 -1.35 3.88
N GLY A 84 -31.04 -1.06 3.40
CA GLY A 84 -32.25 -1.67 3.92
C GLY A 84 -32.56 -1.27 5.36
N PRO A 85 -33.56 -1.89 5.99
CA PRO A 85 -33.98 -1.53 7.34
C PRO A 85 -32.97 -1.98 8.41
N GLY A 86 -32.90 -1.20 9.50
CA GLY A 86 -32.22 -1.58 10.74
C GLY A 86 -30.69 -1.50 10.74
N MET A 87 -30.05 -0.95 9.70
CA MET A 87 -28.59 -0.81 9.65
C MET A 87 -28.16 0.67 9.78
N ASN A 88 -27.42 0.97 10.83
CA ASN A 88 -26.77 2.26 11.01
C ASN A 88 -25.29 2.16 10.58
N VAL A 89 -24.91 2.94 9.57
CA VAL A 89 -23.56 2.95 8.99
C VAL A 89 -22.95 4.35 8.93
N SER A 90 -23.50 5.29 9.70
CA SER A 90 -23.15 6.71 9.63
C SER A 90 -21.65 7.03 9.85
N LYS A 91 -20.87 6.13 10.44
CA LYS A 91 -19.42 6.33 10.67
C LYS A 91 -18.56 5.26 9.99
N SER A 92 -19.16 4.48 9.09
CA SER A 92 -18.48 3.33 8.49
C SER A 92 -17.76 3.65 7.17
N PHE A 93 -17.91 4.86 6.65
CA PHE A 93 -17.44 5.28 5.35
C PHE A 93 -16.61 6.58 5.42
N PRO A 94 -15.70 6.81 4.46
CA PRO A 94 -14.87 8.01 4.41
C PRO A 94 -15.64 9.32 4.22
N VAL A 95 -16.86 9.23 3.68
CA VAL A 95 -17.77 10.37 3.46
C VAL A 95 -19.18 10.00 3.91
N GLU A 96 -20.01 11.01 4.20
CA GLU A 96 -21.42 10.77 4.45
C GLU A 96 -22.11 10.22 3.20
N PRO A 97 -22.69 9.01 3.26
CA PRO A 97 -23.30 8.40 2.08
C PRO A 97 -24.68 8.98 1.81
N TYR A 98 -25.07 8.99 0.55
CA TYR A 98 -26.44 9.22 0.15
C TYR A 98 -27.24 7.92 0.25
N TYR A 99 -28.29 7.92 1.07
CA TYR A 99 -29.14 6.76 1.29
C TYR A 99 -30.22 6.66 0.20
N VAL A 100 -30.14 5.61 -0.60
CA VAL A 100 -31.12 5.31 -1.65
C VAL A 100 -32.12 4.27 -1.11
N SER A 101 -33.40 4.49 -1.38
CA SER A 101 -34.43 3.48 -1.16
C SER A 101 -34.15 2.27 -2.07
N GLY A 102 -34.65 1.13 -1.67
CA GLY A 102 -34.38 -0.14 -2.35
C GLY A 102 -33.70 -1.12 -1.41
N TYR A 103 -34.11 -2.37 -1.47
CA TYR A 103 -33.55 -3.39 -0.59
C TYR A 103 -33.65 -4.78 -1.21
N VAL A 104 -32.53 -5.48 -1.16
CA VAL A 104 -32.40 -6.92 -1.45
C VAL A 104 -32.23 -7.65 -0.12
N ASP A 105 -32.97 -8.72 0.13
CA ASP A 105 -32.84 -9.51 1.33
C ASP A 105 -31.66 -10.50 1.27
N HIS A 106 -31.42 -11.18 2.38
CA HIS A 106 -30.34 -12.15 2.50
C HIS A 106 -30.46 -13.37 1.56
N ARG A 107 -31.60 -13.57 0.91
CA ARG A 107 -31.82 -14.63 -0.10
C ARG A 107 -31.66 -14.13 -1.54
N GLY A 108 -31.39 -12.84 -1.75
CA GLY A 108 -31.30 -12.21 -3.08
C GLY A 108 -32.65 -11.77 -3.65
N LYS A 109 -33.73 -11.80 -2.87
CA LYS A 109 -35.05 -11.30 -3.31
C LYS A 109 -35.09 -9.78 -3.14
N ILE A 110 -35.53 -9.07 -4.19
CA ILE A 110 -35.83 -7.64 -4.10
C ILE A 110 -37.12 -7.50 -3.29
N THR A 111 -37.01 -6.98 -2.07
CA THR A 111 -38.14 -6.71 -1.19
C THR A 111 -38.63 -5.28 -1.29
N ALA A 112 -37.78 -4.37 -1.75
CA ALA A 112 -38.14 -3.00 -2.11
C ALA A 112 -37.37 -2.55 -3.34
N ARG A 113 -38.06 -1.98 -4.33
CA ARG A 113 -37.45 -1.30 -5.48
C ARG A 113 -37.10 0.13 -5.12
N ILE A 114 -36.22 0.75 -5.92
CA ILE A 114 -35.85 2.16 -5.77
C ILE A 114 -37.05 3.03 -6.05
N ASP A 115 -37.35 3.94 -5.13
CA ASP A 115 -38.39 4.97 -5.29
C ASP A 115 -37.76 6.20 -5.99
N TRP A 116 -37.81 6.21 -7.29
CA TRP A 116 -37.19 7.25 -8.12
C TRP A 116 -37.74 8.65 -7.83
N GLN A 117 -39.02 8.78 -7.41
CA GLN A 117 -39.61 10.08 -7.13
C GLN A 117 -38.91 10.77 -5.95
N LYS A 118 -38.46 10.00 -4.97
CA LYS A 118 -37.69 10.54 -3.82
C LYS A 118 -36.29 11.01 -4.19
N HIS A 119 -35.71 10.49 -5.29
CA HIS A 119 -34.31 10.68 -5.60
C HIS A 119 -34.04 11.59 -6.80
N GLN A 120 -35.04 11.90 -7.63
CA GLN A 120 -34.92 12.71 -8.86
C GLN A 120 -34.18 14.05 -8.68
N GLY A 121 -34.50 14.80 -7.62
CA GLY A 121 -33.90 16.12 -7.39
C GLY A 121 -32.44 16.09 -6.90
N LEU A 122 -31.95 14.96 -6.44
CA LEU A 122 -30.61 14.81 -5.88
C LEU A 122 -29.62 14.24 -6.90
N LEU A 123 -30.06 13.30 -7.71
CA LEU A 123 -29.23 12.72 -8.78
C LEU A 123 -28.88 13.77 -9.84
N SER A 124 -29.85 14.64 -10.21
CA SER A 124 -29.64 15.72 -11.18
C SER A 124 -28.71 16.86 -10.69
N LYS A 125 -28.49 16.99 -9.38
CA LYS A 125 -27.60 18.00 -8.76
C LYS A 125 -26.21 17.47 -8.46
N ALA A 126 -25.92 16.22 -8.80
CA ALA A 126 -24.63 15.62 -8.51
C ALA A 126 -23.51 16.33 -9.29
N LYS A 127 -22.61 16.97 -8.54
CA LYS A 127 -21.47 17.71 -9.10
C LYS A 127 -20.26 16.82 -9.39
N ASN A 128 -20.28 15.59 -8.88
CA ASN A 128 -19.14 14.68 -8.92
C ASN A 128 -19.22 13.78 -10.14
N LYS A 129 -18.11 13.64 -10.84
CA LYS A 129 -18.02 12.78 -12.03
C LYS A 129 -17.74 11.30 -11.69
N MET A 130 -17.36 10.99 -10.45
CA MET A 130 -17.12 9.64 -9.96
C MET A 130 -18.21 9.25 -8.98
N ALA A 131 -18.67 8.01 -9.05
CA ALA A 131 -19.64 7.48 -8.11
C ALA A 131 -19.27 6.07 -7.63
N ALA A 132 -19.69 5.76 -6.41
CA ALA A 132 -19.68 4.43 -5.84
C ALA A 132 -21.10 4.07 -5.38
N VAL A 133 -21.56 2.89 -5.75
CA VAL A 133 -22.89 2.39 -5.43
C VAL A 133 -22.77 1.05 -4.72
N SER A 134 -23.42 0.87 -3.59
CA SER A 134 -23.38 -0.40 -2.87
C SER A 134 -24.69 -0.71 -2.15
N GLY A 135 -25.16 -1.95 -2.30
CA GLY A 135 -26.32 -2.48 -1.61
C GLY A 135 -25.97 -3.60 -0.64
N LYS A 136 -26.71 -3.72 0.47
CA LYS A 136 -26.38 -4.65 1.56
C LYS A 136 -26.20 -6.11 1.10
N PHE A 137 -27.08 -6.62 0.27
CA PHE A 137 -27.02 -7.99 -0.25
C PHE A 137 -26.93 -8.04 -1.78
N SER A 138 -26.42 -6.97 -2.40
CA SER A 138 -26.27 -6.87 -3.86
C SER A 138 -25.37 -7.94 -4.48
N VAL A 139 -24.48 -8.55 -3.72
CA VAL A 139 -23.69 -9.72 -4.18
C VAL A 139 -24.57 -10.93 -4.50
N ARG A 140 -25.79 -11.00 -3.98
CA ARG A 140 -26.76 -12.05 -4.28
C ARG A 140 -27.74 -11.65 -5.39
N ASN A 141 -28.00 -10.35 -5.52
CA ASN A 141 -28.78 -9.78 -6.60
C ASN A 141 -28.41 -8.31 -6.80
N PRO A 142 -27.63 -7.97 -7.83
CA PRO A 142 -27.16 -6.60 -8.10
C PRO A 142 -28.15 -5.70 -8.84
N GLU A 143 -29.36 -6.13 -9.13
CA GLU A 143 -30.33 -5.42 -9.99
C GLU A 143 -30.53 -3.95 -9.54
N ASN A 144 -30.65 -3.69 -8.22
CA ASN A 144 -30.81 -2.33 -7.71
C ASN A 144 -29.52 -1.49 -7.90
N GLU A 145 -28.31 -2.09 -7.77
CA GLU A 145 -27.05 -1.39 -8.07
C GLU A 145 -26.97 -1.02 -9.55
N TYR A 146 -27.30 -1.95 -10.44
CA TYR A 146 -27.33 -1.68 -11.89
C TYR A 146 -28.34 -0.63 -12.30
N ALA A 147 -29.55 -0.68 -11.72
CA ALA A 147 -30.58 0.33 -11.98
C ALA A 147 -30.10 1.72 -11.57
N LEU A 148 -29.51 1.86 -10.37
CA LEU A 148 -28.97 3.14 -9.89
C LEU A 148 -27.77 3.60 -10.73
N ALA A 149 -26.91 2.70 -11.14
CA ALA A 149 -25.78 3.03 -12.02
C ALA A 149 -26.24 3.54 -13.39
N GLY A 150 -27.30 2.98 -13.94
CA GLY A 150 -27.93 3.49 -15.17
C GLY A 150 -28.37 4.95 -15.01
N GLU A 151 -29.14 5.27 -13.97
CA GLU A 151 -29.60 6.64 -13.71
C GLU A 151 -28.43 7.61 -13.48
N LEU A 152 -27.41 7.21 -12.73
CA LEU A 152 -26.23 8.03 -12.51
C LEU A 152 -25.47 8.31 -13.81
N LYS A 153 -25.39 7.31 -14.69
CA LYS A 153 -24.78 7.47 -16.02
C LYS A 153 -25.56 8.49 -16.87
N ASP A 154 -26.88 8.41 -16.85
CA ASP A 154 -27.76 9.35 -17.56
C ASP A 154 -27.67 10.77 -16.97
N CYS A 155 -27.35 10.89 -15.68
CA CYS A 155 -27.04 12.16 -15.01
C CYS A 155 -25.61 12.69 -15.30
N GLY A 156 -24.81 12.01 -16.12
CA GLY A 156 -23.49 12.47 -16.57
C GLY A 156 -22.30 12.05 -15.68
N TYR A 157 -22.45 11.04 -14.83
CA TYR A 157 -21.31 10.47 -14.12
C TYR A 157 -20.37 9.74 -15.11
N GLU A 158 -19.06 10.03 -15.02
CA GLU A 158 -18.04 9.50 -15.93
C GLU A 158 -17.75 8.02 -15.66
N LYS A 159 -17.62 7.67 -14.38
CA LYS A 159 -17.35 6.30 -13.95
C LYS A 159 -18.09 5.99 -12.65
N ILE A 160 -18.64 4.80 -12.60
CA ILE A 160 -19.41 4.28 -11.47
C ILE A 160 -18.82 2.93 -11.07
N PHE A 161 -18.55 2.76 -9.79
CA PHE A 161 -18.06 1.51 -9.22
C PHE A 161 -19.15 0.87 -8.37
N LEU A 162 -19.38 -0.43 -8.58
CA LEU A 162 -20.41 -1.18 -7.88
C LEU A 162 -19.80 -2.11 -6.83
N GLY A 163 -20.34 -2.08 -5.63
CA GLY A 163 -19.84 -2.93 -4.55
C GLY A 163 -19.90 -4.42 -4.88
N SER A 164 -20.96 -4.86 -5.59
CA SER A 164 -21.13 -6.25 -6.01
C SER A 164 -20.13 -6.72 -7.08
N GLU A 165 -19.58 -5.80 -7.89
CA GLU A 165 -18.57 -6.14 -8.90
C GLU A 165 -17.14 -6.20 -8.34
N LEU A 166 -16.87 -5.44 -7.26
CA LEU A 166 -15.54 -5.39 -6.66
C LEU A 166 -15.27 -6.53 -5.70
N SER A 167 -16.30 -7.10 -5.08
CA SER A 167 -16.13 -8.24 -4.19
C SER A 167 -17.41 -9.07 -4.09
N GLY A 168 -17.24 -10.40 -4.11
CA GLY A 168 -18.30 -11.36 -3.83
C GLY A 168 -18.60 -11.58 -2.35
N GLU A 169 -17.90 -10.91 -1.44
CA GLU A 169 -18.10 -11.06 0.00
C GLU A 169 -19.40 -10.41 0.47
N LEU A 170 -20.04 -11.01 1.47
CA LEU A 170 -21.28 -10.46 2.05
C LEU A 170 -21.07 -9.21 2.90
N ASN A 171 -19.84 -8.90 3.29
CA ASN A 171 -19.53 -7.74 4.12
C ASN A 171 -19.80 -6.44 3.39
N PHE A 172 -20.97 -5.85 3.66
CA PHE A 172 -21.46 -4.64 3.02
C PHE A 172 -20.53 -3.44 3.18
N VAL A 173 -20.05 -3.21 4.41
CA VAL A 173 -19.19 -2.05 4.72
C VAL A 173 -17.88 -2.12 3.94
N ARG A 174 -17.24 -3.28 3.92
CA ARG A 174 -15.97 -3.46 3.19
C ARG A 174 -16.13 -3.28 1.69
N ARG A 175 -17.17 -3.87 1.10
CA ARG A 175 -17.45 -3.67 -0.34
C ARG A 175 -17.72 -2.22 -0.68
N THR A 176 -18.49 -1.53 0.16
CA THR A 176 -18.80 -0.11 -0.02
C THR A 176 -17.53 0.74 0.02
N ASN A 177 -16.64 0.50 1.00
CA ASN A 177 -15.37 1.19 1.08
C ASN A 177 -14.48 0.88 -0.13
N SER A 178 -14.43 -0.39 -0.58
CA SER A 178 -13.69 -0.74 -1.81
C SER A 178 -14.22 -0.01 -3.03
N ALA A 179 -15.53 0.10 -3.19
CA ALA A 179 -16.14 0.84 -4.29
C ALA A 179 -15.83 2.34 -4.22
N TYR A 180 -15.91 2.92 -3.01
CA TYR A 180 -15.56 4.31 -2.78
C TYR A 180 -14.10 4.59 -3.14
N PHE A 181 -13.16 3.80 -2.60
CA PHE A 181 -11.73 4.01 -2.87
C PHE A 181 -11.37 3.73 -4.34
N ALA A 182 -11.99 2.75 -4.98
CA ALA A 182 -11.82 2.51 -6.42
C ALA A 182 -12.23 3.75 -7.25
N ALA A 183 -13.37 4.35 -6.91
CA ALA A 183 -13.84 5.58 -7.54
C ALA A 183 -12.91 6.77 -7.28
N ALA A 184 -12.43 6.91 -6.04
CA ALA A 184 -11.60 8.01 -5.59
C ALA A 184 -10.23 8.08 -6.30
N VAL A 185 -9.67 6.92 -6.67
CA VAL A 185 -8.34 6.84 -7.30
C VAL A 185 -8.37 6.55 -8.81
N TYR A 186 -9.54 6.39 -9.38
CA TYR A 186 -9.68 5.92 -10.77
C TYR A 186 -8.92 6.76 -11.78
N LYS A 187 -9.02 8.09 -11.73
CA LYS A 187 -8.34 8.96 -12.71
C LYS A 187 -6.84 8.92 -12.54
N THR A 188 -6.35 8.97 -11.30
CA THR A 188 -4.92 8.89 -10.99
C THR A 188 -4.34 7.58 -11.54
N PHE A 189 -4.99 6.45 -11.25
CA PHE A 189 -4.55 5.15 -11.73
C PHE A 189 -4.67 5.01 -13.25
N LYS A 190 -5.76 5.50 -13.86
CA LYS A 190 -5.95 5.50 -15.33
C LYS A 190 -4.85 6.28 -16.05
N ASN A 191 -4.48 7.45 -15.51
CA ASN A 191 -3.41 8.26 -16.09
C ASN A 191 -2.06 7.53 -15.98
N PHE A 192 -1.77 6.94 -14.84
CA PHE A 192 -0.58 6.12 -14.65
C PHE A 192 -0.52 4.95 -15.63
N CYS A 193 -1.60 4.17 -15.76
CA CYS A 193 -1.66 3.06 -16.70
C CYS A 193 -1.40 3.50 -18.13
N ARG A 194 -1.96 4.63 -18.56
CA ARG A 194 -1.72 5.18 -19.90
C ARG A 194 -0.24 5.54 -20.08
N GLN A 195 0.36 6.23 -19.14
CA GLN A 195 1.78 6.61 -19.20
C GLN A 195 2.69 5.38 -19.31
N VAL A 196 2.40 4.33 -18.53
CA VAL A 196 3.15 3.07 -18.61
C VAL A 196 2.98 2.42 -19.98
N GLN A 197 1.73 2.32 -20.49
CA GLN A 197 1.47 1.72 -21.80
C GLN A 197 2.16 2.48 -22.94
N ASP A 198 2.10 3.82 -22.92
CA ASP A 198 2.77 4.68 -23.90
C ASP A 198 4.30 4.46 -23.84
N SER A 199 4.90 4.41 -22.64
CA SER A 199 6.33 4.17 -22.43
C SER A 199 6.80 2.82 -22.97
N LEU A 200 6.03 1.77 -22.74
CA LEU A 200 6.34 0.42 -23.25
C LEU A 200 6.21 0.36 -24.78
N LYS A 201 5.17 0.99 -25.32
CA LYS A 201 4.92 1.05 -26.78
C LYS A 201 6.03 1.79 -27.52
N GLU A 202 6.52 2.91 -27.00
CA GLU A 202 7.64 3.67 -27.57
C GLU A 202 8.91 2.83 -27.67
N ARG A 203 9.06 1.82 -26.80
CA ARG A 203 10.19 0.88 -26.78
C ARG A 203 9.89 -0.44 -27.49
N ASN A 204 8.80 -0.51 -28.26
CA ASN A 204 8.36 -1.72 -28.97
C ASN A 204 8.14 -2.94 -28.05
N ILE A 205 7.83 -2.73 -26.77
CA ILE A 205 7.46 -3.80 -25.85
C ILE A 205 5.97 -4.06 -25.99
N THR A 206 5.62 -5.22 -26.55
CA THR A 206 4.24 -5.66 -26.80
C THR A 206 3.74 -6.70 -25.81
N ALA A 207 4.59 -7.07 -24.85
CA ALA A 207 4.26 -8.06 -23.84
C ALA A 207 3.06 -7.66 -22.96
N PRO A 208 2.24 -8.62 -22.49
CA PRO A 208 1.12 -8.33 -21.60
C PRO A 208 1.61 -7.72 -20.28
N VAL A 209 0.91 -6.66 -19.86
CA VAL A 209 1.22 -5.91 -18.64
C VAL A 209 0.30 -6.36 -17.52
N HIS A 210 0.88 -6.70 -16.38
CA HIS A 210 0.18 -7.08 -15.16
C HIS A 210 0.57 -6.12 -14.03
N VAL A 211 -0.38 -5.86 -13.13
CA VAL A 211 -0.16 -5.09 -11.92
C VAL A 211 -0.17 -6.03 -10.73
N LEU A 212 0.80 -5.87 -9.83
CA LEU A 212 0.87 -6.62 -8.60
C LEU A 212 -0.32 -6.26 -7.70
N LYS A 213 -0.75 -7.19 -6.85
CA LYS A 213 -1.77 -7.02 -5.82
C LYS A 213 -1.16 -7.10 -4.41
N ALA A 214 -1.90 -6.58 -3.45
CA ALA A 214 -1.50 -6.62 -2.04
C ALA A 214 -1.39 -8.04 -1.42
N ASP A 215 -1.95 -9.06 -2.08
CA ASP A 215 -1.87 -10.47 -1.69
C ASP A 215 -0.81 -11.28 -2.46
N GLY A 216 0.05 -10.60 -3.23
CA GLY A 216 1.08 -11.23 -4.05
C GLY A 216 0.59 -11.74 -5.41
N GLY A 217 -0.71 -11.74 -5.67
CA GLY A 217 -1.27 -12.04 -6.99
C GLY A 217 -1.02 -10.93 -8.01
N THR A 218 -1.39 -11.16 -9.26
CA THR A 218 -1.32 -10.14 -10.32
C THR A 218 -2.63 -10.01 -11.07
N LEU A 219 -2.92 -8.82 -11.59
CA LEU A 219 -4.05 -8.53 -12.47
C LEU A 219 -3.55 -8.03 -13.83
N PRO A 220 -4.12 -8.48 -14.95
CA PRO A 220 -3.96 -7.79 -16.22
C PRO A 220 -4.34 -6.30 -16.08
N LEU A 221 -3.63 -5.42 -16.77
CA LEU A 221 -3.77 -3.97 -16.61
C LEU A 221 -5.20 -3.47 -16.91
N ASP A 222 -5.88 -4.08 -17.88
CA ASP A 222 -7.27 -3.77 -18.25
C ASP A 222 -8.27 -4.18 -17.15
N ILE A 223 -7.99 -5.25 -16.41
CA ILE A 223 -8.77 -5.67 -15.25
C ILE A 223 -8.47 -4.76 -14.05
N ALA A 224 -7.20 -4.41 -13.83
CA ALA A 224 -6.80 -3.48 -12.78
C ALA A 224 -7.50 -2.11 -12.92
N LEU A 225 -7.72 -1.62 -14.15
CA LEU A 225 -8.50 -0.41 -14.43
C LEU A 225 -9.98 -0.51 -14.02
N LYS A 226 -10.53 -1.72 -13.93
CA LYS A 226 -11.90 -1.94 -13.43
C LYS A 226 -11.93 -2.07 -11.91
N GLN A 227 -10.81 -2.37 -11.30
CA GLN A 227 -10.66 -2.60 -9.86
C GLN A 227 -9.40 -1.90 -9.30
N PRO A 228 -9.25 -0.57 -9.47
CA PRO A 228 -8.00 0.13 -9.13
C PRO A 228 -7.64 0.04 -7.64
N VAL A 229 -8.61 -0.17 -6.75
CA VAL A 229 -8.37 -0.39 -5.33
C VAL A 229 -7.59 -1.68 -5.04
N GLU A 230 -7.61 -2.68 -5.93
CA GLU A 230 -6.82 -3.90 -5.80
C GLU A 230 -5.30 -3.67 -5.97
N THR A 231 -4.90 -2.48 -6.41
CA THR A 231 -3.50 -2.09 -6.60
C THR A 231 -2.93 -1.27 -5.45
N ILE A 232 -3.58 -1.28 -4.29
CA ILE A 232 -3.01 -0.71 -3.05
C ILE A 232 -1.90 -1.61 -2.49
N PHE A 233 -0.99 -1.04 -1.73
CA PHE A 233 0.07 -1.76 -0.99
C PHE A 233 0.92 -2.72 -1.86
N THR A 234 1.06 -2.44 -3.15
CA THR A 234 1.82 -3.31 -4.06
C THR A 234 3.32 -3.25 -3.82
N GLY A 235 3.87 -2.10 -3.38
CA GLY A 235 5.28 -1.96 -2.98
C GLY A 235 5.63 -2.90 -1.82
N PRO A 236 4.97 -2.79 -0.65
CA PRO A 236 5.15 -3.73 0.45
C PRO A 236 4.94 -5.20 0.05
N ALA A 237 3.95 -5.50 -0.81
CA ALA A 237 3.74 -6.85 -1.31
C ALA A 237 4.90 -7.34 -2.19
N ALA A 238 5.52 -6.46 -2.99
CA ALA A 238 6.70 -6.81 -3.78
C ALA A 238 7.89 -7.18 -2.89
N SER A 239 8.10 -6.46 -1.79
CA SER A 239 9.14 -6.77 -0.79
C SER A 239 8.91 -8.12 -0.12
N VAL A 240 7.66 -8.42 0.24
CA VAL A 240 7.27 -9.73 0.79
C VAL A 240 7.60 -10.85 -0.21
N LEU A 241 7.21 -10.70 -1.48
CA LEU A 241 7.56 -11.69 -2.53
C LEU A 241 9.06 -11.78 -2.77
N GLY A 242 9.79 -10.69 -2.65
CA GLY A 242 11.27 -10.68 -2.72
C GLY A 242 11.90 -11.51 -1.62
N ILE A 243 11.43 -11.38 -0.38
CA ILE A 243 11.86 -12.20 0.76
C ILE A 243 11.54 -13.68 0.52
N GLU A 244 10.34 -13.99 0.02
CA GLU A 244 9.94 -15.36 -0.32
C GLU A 244 10.90 -15.98 -1.36
N ALA A 245 11.24 -15.22 -2.41
CA ALA A 245 12.14 -15.67 -3.47
C ALA A 245 13.60 -15.88 -3.01
N LEU A 246 14.06 -15.12 -2.01
CA LEU A 246 15.42 -15.23 -1.46
C LEU A 246 15.57 -16.33 -0.41
N GLY A 247 14.48 -16.83 0.15
CA GLY A 247 14.46 -17.89 1.15
C GLY A 247 13.53 -17.54 2.31
N ALA A 248 12.26 -17.87 2.14
CA ALA A 248 11.23 -17.62 3.14
C ALA A 248 11.56 -18.23 4.50
N PRO A 249 11.34 -17.54 5.61
CA PRO A 249 11.56 -18.07 6.94
C PRO A 249 10.59 -19.21 7.25
N GLN A 250 11.09 -20.34 7.71
CA GLN A 250 10.28 -21.57 7.94
C GLN A 250 9.57 -21.59 9.30
N VAL A 251 9.96 -20.71 10.20
CA VAL A 251 9.35 -20.53 11.54
C VAL A 251 8.45 -19.29 11.55
N LYS A 252 7.67 -19.11 12.62
CA LYS A 252 6.90 -17.88 12.81
C LYS A 252 7.86 -16.69 12.88
N SER A 253 7.70 -15.75 11.96
CA SER A 253 8.68 -14.68 11.77
C SER A 253 8.03 -13.36 11.45
N ILE A 254 8.75 -12.29 11.73
CA ILE A 254 8.40 -10.94 11.29
C ILE A 254 9.47 -10.46 10.33
N SER A 255 9.07 -9.98 9.17
CA SER A 255 9.97 -9.31 8.24
C SER A 255 9.81 -7.79 8.31
N LEU A 256 10.94 -7.10 8.17
CA LEU A 256 11.06 -5.65 8.14
C LEU A 256 11.77 -5.25 6.85
N ASP A 257 11.07 -4.55 5.96
CA ASP A 257 11.69 -3.87 4.82
C ASP A 257 11.93 -2.41 5.19
N VAL A 258 13.19 -2.05 5.44
CA VAL A 258 13.57 -0.71 5.87
C VAL A 258 14.00 0.12 4.66
N GLY A 259 13.04 0.87 4.12
CA GLY A 259 13.27 1.83 3.06
C GLY A 259 13.84 3.17 3.56
N GLY A 260 13.89 4.15 2.66
CA GLY A 260 14.31 5.52 3.03
C GLY A 260 13.25 6.27 3.85
N THR A 261 11.97 6.01 3.63
CA THR A 261 10.85 6.77 4.21
C THR A 261 10.04 5.96 5.22
N THR A 262 9.87 4.67 4.96
CA THR A 262 9.02 3.77 5.74
C THR A 262 9.73 2.45 6.03
N THR A 263 9.23 1.77 7.05
CA THR A 263 9.52 0.36 7.31
C THR A 263 8.23 -0.43 7.14
N ASP A 264 8.25 -1.42 6.25
CA ASP A 264 7.14 -2.32 6.01
C ASP A 264 7.31 -3.60 6.83
N ILE A 265 6.31 -3.92 7.63
CA ILE A 265 6.30 -5.04 8.57
C ILE A 265 5.35 -6.10 8.03
N ALA A 266 5.77 -7.35 7.92
CA ALA A 266 4.91 -8.47 7.53
C ALA A 266 5.14 -9.72 8.37
N PHE A 267 4.09 -10.53 8.56
CA PHE A 267 4.12 -11.75 9.38
C PHE A 267 4.19 -13.00 8.50
N TRP A 268 4.93 -14.00 8.97
CA TRP A 268 5.22 -15.25 8.27
C TRP A 268 5.00 -16.47 9.14
N GLU A 269 4.49 -17.53 8.54
CA GLU A 269 4.37 -18.83 9.18
C GLU A 269 4.63 -19.95 8.16
N ASN A 270 5.51 -20.90 8.48
CA ASN A 270 5.81 -22.07 7.64
C ASN A 270 6.20 -21.73 6.19
N GLY A 271 7.06 -20.74 6.02
CA GLY A 271 7.54 -20.33 4.69
C GLY A 271 6.59 -19.49 3.87
N LEU A 272 5.44 -19.10 4.42
CA LEU A 272 4.42 -18.32 3.72
C LEU A 272 4.10 -17.02 4.45
N PRO A 273 3.94 -15.90 3.74
CA PRO A 273 3.45 -14.68 4.34
C PRO A 273 1.99 -14.85 4.76
N LEU A 274 1.64 -14.35 5.94
CA LEU A 274 0.26 -14.42 6.43
C LEU A 274 -0.63 -13.43 5.67
N LEU A 275 -1.85 -13.86 5.39
CA LEU A 275 -2.89 -13.00 4.81
C LEU A 275 -3.70 -12.31 5.92
N ALA A 276 -4.04 -11.05 5.70
CA ALA A 276 -4.98 -10.34 6.56
C ALA A 276 -6.35 -11.04 6.52
N ARG A 277 -6.82 -11.52 7.68
CA ARG A 277 -8.08 -12.30 7.79
C ARG A 277 -9.31 -11.53 7.30
N HIS A 278 -9.24 -10.21 7.35
CA HIS A 278 -10.38 -9.33 7.10
C HIS A 278 -10.13 -8.30 5.98
N GLY A 279 -9.15 -8.54 5.11
CA GLY A 279 -8.77 -7.62 4.05
C GLY A 279 -7.99 -6.40 4.56
N ALA A 280 -7.54 -5.59 3.63
CA ALA A 280 -6.74 -4.41 3.92
C ALA A 280 -7.57 -3.28 4.56
N LYS A 281 -6.95 -2.51 5.46
CA LYS A 281 -7.47 -1.20 5.92
C LYS A 281 -6.84 -0.10 5.09
N VAL A 282 -7.63 0.83 4.59
CA VAL A 282 -7.20 1.99 3.80
C VAL A 282 -7.67 3.25 4.51
N ALA A 283 -6.77 4.14 4.86
CA ALA A 283 -7.06 5.35 5.63
C ALA A 283 -7.95 5.08 6.87
N GLY A 284 -7.73 3.95 7.56
CA GLY A 284 -8.49 3.50 8.73
C GLY A 284 -9.79 2.76 8.42
N TYR A 285 -10.24 2.71 7.16
CA TYR A 285 -11.49 2.06 6.77
C TYR A 285 -11.24 0.63 6.26
N PRO A 286 -12.02 -0.37 6.72
CA PRO A 286 -11.88 -1.75 6.27
C PRO A 286 -12.36 -1.89 4.82
N THR A 287 -11.61 -2.61 4.00
CA THR A 287 -11.96 -2.91 2.61
C THR A 287 -12.11 -4.42 2.37
N ALA A 288 -12.61 -4.81 1.20
CA ALA A 288 -12.65 -6.20 0.76
C ALA A 288 -11.39 -6.63 -0.01
N VAL A 289 -10.37 -5.75 -0.09
CA VAL A 289 -9.12 -6.04 -0.80
C VAL A 289 -8.31 -7.06 -0.01
N ARG A 290 -7.98 -8.18 -0.63
CA ARG A 290 -7.09 -9.17 -0.03
C ARG A 290 -5.67 -8.62 0.02
N SER A 291 -5.00 -8.79 1.15
CA SER A 291 -3.61 -8.36 1.34
C SER A 291 -2.86 -9.32 2.24
N PHE A 292 -1.55 -9.29 2.17
CA PHE A 292 -0.74 -9.83 3.25
C PHE A 292 -1.06 -9.12 4.57
N HIS A 293 -0.85 -9.81 5.69
CA HIS A 293 -0.91 -9.17 7.01
C HIS A 293 0.34 -8.33 7.21
N MET A 294 0.25 -7.09 6.79
CA MET A 294 1.38 -6.16 6.77
C MET A 294 0.95 -4.76 7.20
N ARG A 295 1.91 -3.99 7.68
CA ARG A 295 1.73 -2.59 8.07
C ARG A 295 2.97 -1.79 7.73
N SER A 296 2.77 -0.59 7.20
CA SER A 296 3.84 0.39 6.96
C SER A 296 3.88 1.38 8.11
N VAL A 297 5.06 1.64 8.64
CA VAL A 297 5.32 2.65 9.66
C VAL A 297 6.22 3.74 9.10
N GLY A 298 5.98 5.00 9.43
CA GLY A 298 6.69 6.16 8.90
C GLY A 298 8.11 6.33 9.50
N ILE A 299 8.83 5.23 9.65
CA ILE A 299 10.23 5.18 10.08
C ILE A 299 11.05 4.59 8.95
N GLY A 300 12.02 5.33 8.44
CA GLY A 300 12.95 4.87 7.41
C GLY A 300 14.30 5.55 7.55
N GLY A 301 15.27 5.13 6.75
CA GLY A 301 16.63 5.62 6.85
C GLY A 301 16.78 7.14 6.71
N ASP A 302 15.91 7.78 5.91
CA ASP A 302 15.88 9.23 5.68
C ASP A 302 14.90 9.96 6.61
N SER A 303 14.34 9.29 7.63
CA SER A 303 13.42 9.91 8.60
C SER A 303 14.11 11.04 9.34
N ARG A 304 13.40 12.18 9.43
CA ARG A 304 13.84 13.35 10.17
C ARG A 304 13.92 13.05 11.65
N ILE A 305 14.94 13.56 12.30
CA ILE A 305 15.11 13.52 13.75
C ILE A 305 14.72 14.87 14.34
N ARG A 306 13.88 14.87 15.35
CA ARG A 306 13.56 16.04 16.16
C ARG A 306 13.88 15.77 17.62
N ARG A 307 14.57 16.71 18.24
CA ARG A 307 14.73 16.69 19.71
C ARG A 307 13.45 17.23 20.35
N THR A 308 12.96 16.55 21.36
CA THR A 308 11.82 16.94 22.20
C THR A 308 12.28 17.21 23.63
N GLU A 309 11.38 17.62 24.52
CA GLU A 309 11.69 17.82 25.94
C GLU A 309 12.04 16.50 26.66
N THR A 310 11.55 15.35 26.14
CA THR A 310 11.69 14.04 26.77
C THR A 310 12.61 13.07 26.03
N GLY A 311 13.25 13.50 24.91
CA GLY A 311 14.11 12.64 24.11
C GLY A 311 14.09 13.00 22.63
N PHE A 312 13.87 12.01 21.77
CA PHE A 312 13.84 12.19 20.33
C PHE A 312 12.55 11.64 19.71
N GLU A 313 12.10 12.32 18.66
CA GLU A 313 11.06 11.87 17.72
C GLU A 313 11.70 11.60 16.36
N VAL A 314 11.42 10.44 15.76
CA VAL A 314 11.97 10.02 14.46
C VAL A 314 10.83 9.83 13.48
N GLY A 315 10.89 10.51 12.33
CA GLY A 315 9.84 10.47 11.30
C GLY A 315 8.53 11.15 11.74
N PRO A 316 7.43 10.94 10.99
CA PRO A 316 7.38 10.35 9.64
C PRO A 316 7.90 11.28 8.53
N GLU A 317 8.28 12.52 8.85
CA GLU A 317 8.78 13.48 7.88
C GLU A 317 10.12 13.05 7.28
N ARG A 318 10.26 13.34 5.97
CA ARG A 318 11.50 13.23 5.21
C ARG A 318 11.85 14.59 4.63
N ILE A 319 13.11 15.06 4.86
CA ILE A 319 13.59 16.33 4.30
C ILE A 319 14.56 16.07 3.13
N GLY A 320 15.28 14.98 3.17
CA GLY A 320 16.28 14.63 2.16
C GLY A 320 17.02 13.35 2.52
N PRO A 321 18.07 13.02 1.79
CA PRO A 321 18.93 11.90 2.15
C PRO A 321 19.73 12.19 3.41
N ALA A 322 20.32 11.16 4.00
CA ALA A 322 21.24 11.27 5.14
C ALA A 322 22.41 12.21 4.86
N MET A 323 22.95 12.90 5.88
CA MET A 323 24.15 13.71 5.74
C MET A 323 25.35 12.89 5.26
N ALA A 324 25.42 11.65 5.68
CA ALA A 324 26.45 10.70 5.21
C ALA A 324 26.48 10.50 3.69
N VAL A 325 25.40 10.83 2.98
CA VAL A 325 25.30 10.72 1.51
C VAL A 325 24.94 12.05 0.84
N GLY A 326 25.33 13.16 1.47
CA GLY A 326 25.20 14.51 0.92
C GLY A 326 23.93 15.25 1.29
N GLY A 327 23.15 14.78 2.27
CA GLY A 327 22.01 15.50 2.85
C GLY A 327 22.40 16.72 3.65
N CYS A 328 21.40 17.57 3.96
CA CYS A 328 21.59 18.83 4.69
C CYS A 328 21.26 18.73 6.18
N GLU A 329 20.40 17.77 6.55
CA GLU A 329 19.96 17.54 7.93
C GLU A 329 20.23 16.09 8.35
N PRO A 330 20.46 15.83 9.67
CA PRO A 330 20.67 14.48 10.16
C PRO A 330 19.39 13.64 10.09
N THR A 331 19.59 12.37 9.76
CA THR A 331 18.51 11.37 9.63
C THR A 331 18.80 10.13 10.45
N LEU A 332 17.83 9.20 10.51
CA LEU A 332 18.03 7.91 11.19
C LEU A 332 19.24 7.14 10.64
N SER A 333 19.54 7.21 9.33
CA SER A 333 20.74 6.59 8.76
C SER A 333 22.03 7.15 9.36
N ASP A 334 22.11 8.46 9.61
CA ASP A 334 23.28 9.07 10.26
C ASP A 334 23.42 8.57 11.69
N ALA A 335 22.32 8.45 12.43
CA ALA A 335 22.33 7.88 13.77
C ALA A 335 22.80 6.42 13.78
N LEU A 336 22.32 5.58 12.87
CA LEU A 336 22.75 4.18 12.73
C LEU A 336 24.24 4.07 12.40
N ILE A 337 24.79 4.97 11.56
CA ILE A 337 26.21 5.03 11.22
C ILE A 337 27.06 5.41 12.46
N VAL A 338 26.65 6.44 13.20
CA VAL A 338 27.37 6.91 14.40
C VAL A 338 27.29 5.89 15.53
N ALA A 339 26.16 5.20 15.69
CA ALA A 339 25.99 4.09 16.62
C ALA A 339 26.75 2.82 16.22
N GLY A 340 27.43 2.82 15.03
CA GLY A 340 28.18 1.67 14.55
C GLY A 340 27.33 0.48 14.08
N ARG A 341 26.04 0.69 13.85
CA ARG A 341 25.08 -0.35 13.44
C ARG A 341 25.10 -0.62 11.92
N VAL A 342 25.52 0.37 11.12
CA VAL A 342 25.69 0.24 9.65
C VAL A 342 26.96 0.96 9.21
N GLY A 343 27.50 0.56 8.04
CA GLY A 343 28.78 1.06 7.55
C GLY A 343 28.73 1.50 6.09
N PHE A 344 28.09 2.67 5.81
CA PHE A 344 28.08 3.28 4.47
C PHE A 344 28.25 4.80 4.56
N GLY A 345 28.54 5.44 3.44
CA GLY A 345 28.63 6.90 3.35
C GLY A 345 29.79 7.53 4.13
N ASP A 346 29.71 8.86 4.31
CA ASP A 346 30.71 9.65 5.04
C ASP A 346 30.40 9.68 6.54
N LYS A 347 31.19 8.92 7.31
CA LYS A 347 31.06 8.85 8.78
C LYS A 347 31.30 10.20 9.47
N ALA A 348 32.15 11.07 8.90
CA ALA A 348 32.41 12.38 9.49
C ALA A 348 31.20 13.31 9.32
N ALA A 349 30.53 13.24 8.17
CA ALA A 349 29.28 13.96 7.92
C ALA A 349 28.15 13.48 8.85
N ALA A 350 27.99 12.16 9.03
CA ALA A 350 27.01 11.59 9.97
C ALA A 350 27.28 12.06 11.42
N HIS A 351 28.56 11.98 11.85
CA HIS A 351 28.96 12.43 13.18
C HIS A 351 28.67 13.92 13.39
N LYS A 352 28.97 14.76 12.39
CA LYS A 352 28.61 16.19 12.43
C LYS A 352 27.10 16.41 12.55
N GLY A 353 26.32 15.59 11.87
CA GLY A 353 24.84 15.62 12.00
C GLY A 353 24.37 15.31 13.43
N MET A 354 24.88 14.26 14.03
CA MET A 354 24.54 13.94 15.43
C MET A 354 25.02 15.02 16.42
N GLN A 355 26.19 15.64 16.18
CA GLN A 355 26.67 16.76 17.00
C GLN A 355 25.71 17.96 17.00
N GLN A 356 25.01 18.24 15.89
CA GLN A 356 24.02 19.32 15.82
C GLN A 356 22.82 19.11 16.75
N LEU A 357 22.56 17.87 17.14
CA LEU A 357 21.47 17.48 18.03
C LEU A 357 21.90 17.40 19.49
N CYS A 358 23.20 17.49 19.80
CA CYS A 358 23.71 17.40 21.15
C CYS A 358 23.41 18.66 21.98
N LEU A 359 23.06 18.47 23.27
CA LEU A 359 23.08 19.52 24.28
C LEU A 359 24.44 19.50 25.00
N MET A 360 24.64 20.49 25.91
CA MET A 360 25.87 20.60 26.66
C MET A 360 26.12 19.35 27.51
N GLY A 361 27.25 18.70 27.32
CA GLY A 361 27.66 17.49 28.04
C GLY A 361 27.31 16.18 27.35
N GLU A 362 26.56 16.19 26.24
CA GLU A 362 26.21 14.98 25.45
C GLU A 362 27.25 14.72 24.35
N THR A 363 27.48 13.46 24.06
CA THR A 363 28.29 13.02 22.93
C THR A 363 27.40 12.64 21.72
N ALA A 364 27.95 12.75 20.52
CA ALA A 364 27.23 12.32 19.29
C ALA A 364 26.86 10.83 19.34
N ALA A 365 27.64 10.00 19.99
CA ALA A 365 27.35 8.57 20.15
C ALA A 365 26.15 8.31 21.07
N GLU A 366 26.07 9.00 22.20
CA GLU A 366 24.93 8.90 23.13
C GLU A 366 23.64 9.37 22.44
N VAL A 367 23.68 10.51 21.75
CA VAL A 367 22.54 11.04 20.99
C VAL A 367 22.12 10.06 19.89
N ALA A 368 23.08 9.48 19.16
CA ALA A 368 22.78 8.50 18.11
C ALA A 368 22.09 7.26 18.68
N MET A 369 22.53 6.75 19.82
CA MET A 369 21.88 5.61 20.49
C MET A 369 20.44 5.95 20.92
N GLN A 370 20.20 7.11 21.51
CA GLN A 370 18.84 7.55 21.89
C GLN A 370 17.92 7.71 20.69
N VAL A 371 18.43 8.20 19.54
CA VAL A 371 17.66 8.30 18.31
C VAL A 371 17.29 6.91 17.76
N VAL A 372 18.24 5.97 17.78
CA VAL A 372 17.96 4.58 17.35
C VAL A 372 16.92 3.94 18.27
N GLU A 373 17.04 4.11 19.59
CA GLU A 373 16.09 3.60 20.57
C GLU A 373 14.67 4.18 20.35
N ALA A 374 14.57 5.48 20.06
CA ALA A 374 13.29 6.11 19.74
C ALA A 374 12.66 5.51 18.46
N ALA A 375 13.45 5.25 17.42
CA ALA A 375 12.96 4.62 16.20
C ALA A 375 12.52 3.17 16.44
N VAL A 376 13.28 2.40 17.19
CA VAL A 376 13.00 1.02 17.61
C VAL A 376 11.68 0.96 18.37
N SER A 377 11.49 1.84 19.37
CA SER A 377 10.26 1.87 20.19
C SER A 377 8.98 2.08 19.34
N VAL A 378 9.04 2.88 18.28
CA VAL A 378 7.89 3.07 17.37
C VAL A 378 7.62 1.80 16.57
N ILE A 379 8.65 1.11 16.07
CA ILE A 379 8.52 -0.15 15.34
C ILE A 379 7.97 -1.24 16.26
N GLU A 380 8.50 -1.39 17.47
CA GLU A 380 8.02 -2.35 18.47
C GLU A 380 6.56 -2.11 18.86
N ALA A 381 6.18 -0.85 19.10
CA ALA A 381 4.80 -0.51 19.38
C ALA A 381 3.88 -0.94 18.23
N THR A 382 4.29 -0.74 16.98
CA THR A 382 3.54 -1.16 15.79
C THR A 382 3.45 -2.69 15.69
N ILE A 383 4.54 -3.41 15.96
CA ILE A 383 4.54 -4.88 15.98
C ILE A 383 3.58 -5.39 17.05
N ASN A 384 3.65 -4.83 18.26
CA ASN A 384 2.79 -5.22 19.38
C ASN A 384 1.31 -4.96 19.09
N GLU A 385 0.98 -3.84 18.44
CA GLU A 385 -0.38 -3.58 17.95
C GLU A 385 -0.83 -4.62 16.93
N MET A 386 0.03 -4.99 15.97
CA MET A 386 -0.28 -6.02 14.97
C MET A 386 -0.49 -7.39 15.61
N LEU A 387 0.34 -7.78 16.59
CA LEU A 387 0.21 -9.01 17.36
C LEU A 387 -1.12 -9.04 18.14
N HIS A 388 -1.42 -7.93 18.81
CA HIS A 388 -2.68 -7.79 19.55
C HIS A 388 -3.89 -7.87 18.61
N GLU A 389 -3.88 -7.11 17.50
CA GLU A 389 -4.95 -7.18 16.48
C GLU A 389 -5.12 -8.60 15.93
N TRP A 390 -4.04 -9.34 15.72
CA TRP A 390 -4.09 -10.73 15.27
C TRP A 390 -4.75 -11.64 16.30
N SER A 391 -4.39 -11.51 17.57
CA SER A 391 -4.89 -12.36 18.67
C SER A 391 -6.38 -12.17 18.95
N ILE A 392 -6.91 -10.95 18.83
CA ILE A 392 -8.32 -10.64 19.11
C ILE A 392 -9.27 -10.89 17.92
N GLN A 393 -8.73 -11.23 16.74
CA GLN A 393 -9.59 -11.48 15.57
C GLN A 393 -10.42 -12.76 15.76
N PRO A 394 -11.74 -12.69 15.47
CA PRO A 394 -12.60 -13.87 15.57
C PRO A 394 -12.09 -15.01 14.71
N VAL A 395 -12.09 -16.20 15.27
CA VAL A 395 -11.66 -17.44 14.62
C VAL A 395 -12.89 -18.16 14.10
N TYR A 396 -12.94 -18.44 12.80
CA TYR A 396 -14.11 -19.06 12.15
C TYR A 396 -13.84 -20.45 11.58
N THR A 397 -12.58 -20.89 11.55
CA THR A 397 -12.24 -22.22 11.04
C THR A 397 -11.79 -23.15 12.17
N VAL A 398 -12.10 -24.44 12.02
CA VAL A 398 -11.66 -25.47 12.98
C VAL A 398 -10.12 -25.51 13.08
N ASN A 399 -9.44 -25.30 11.95
CA ASN A 399 -7.98 -25.26 11.92
C ASN A 399 -7.40 -24.12 12.76
N ASP A 400 -8.00 -22.92 12.70
CA ASP A 400 -7.58 -21.78 13.50
C ASP A 400 -7.85 -21.99 14.99
N VAL A 401 -8.97 -22.66 15.33
CA VAL A 401 -9.28 -23.02 16.71
C VAL A 401 -8.25 -24.00 17.27
N ILE A 402 -7.84 -24.99 16.46
CA ILE A 402 -6.86 -26.01 16.88
C ILE A 402 -5.46 -25.41 17.02
N LYS A 403 -5.07 -24.51 16.10
CA LYS A 403 -3.72 -23.88 16.12
C LYS A 403 -3.57 -22.80 17.18
N GLY A 404 -4.67 -22.30 17.75
CA GLY A 404 -4.69 -21.13 18.61
C GLY A 404 -4.62 -19.80 17.81
N THR A 405 -4.86 -18.70 18.51
CA THR A 405 -4.82 -17.34 17.93
C THR A 405 -3.51 -16.62 18.21
N GLU A 406 -2.66 -17.19 19.06
CA GLU A 406 -1.39 -16.56 19.45
C GLU A 406 -0.32 -16.73 18.36
N PHE A 407 0.25 -15.61 17.97
CA PHE A 407 1.38 -15.54 17.06
C PHE A 407 2.60 -15.08 17.85
N GLU A 408 3.49 -16.01 18.17
CA GLU A 408 4.75 -15.75 18.84
C GLU A 408 5.88 -15.82 17.81
N PRO A 409 6.48 -14.69 17.40
CA PRO A 409 7.56 -14.70 16.43
C PRO A 409 8.86 -15.23 17.06
N GLU A 410 9.54 -16.10 16.31
CA GLU A 410 10.81 -16.72 16.70
C GLU A 410 12.00 -16.07 15.98
N LEU A 411 11.75 -15.34 14.88
CA LEU A 411 12.77 -14.79 14.01
C LEU A 411 12.37 -13.40 13.48
N LEU A 412 13.33 -12.48 13.44
CA LEU A 412 13.25 -11.22 12.71
C LEU A 412 14.09 -11.31 11.43
N VAL A 413 13.49 -10.94 10.29
CA VAL A 413 14.15 -10.93 8.98
C VAL A 413 14.17 -9.50 8.47
N GLY A 414 15.33 -8.96 8.10
CA GLY A 414 15.46 -7.62 7.57
C GLY A 414 15.93 -7.55 6.14
N VAL A 415 15.31 -6.68 5.37
CA VAL A 415 15.73 -6.28 4.03
C VAL A 415 15.75 -4.74 3.94
N GLY A 416 16.49 -4.21 2.97
CA GLY A 416 16.66 -2.76 2.81
C GLY A 416 17.94 -2.21 3.45
N GLY A 417 18.32 -0.99 3.07
CA GLY A 417 19.62 -0.41 3.41
C GLY A 417 19.84 -0.11 4.89
N GLY A 418 18.78 0.18 5.64
CA GLY A 418 18.82 0.44 7.08
C GLY A 418 18.53 -0.78 7.95
N ALA A 419 18.11 -1.89 7.35
CA ALA A 419 17.57 -3.04 8.05
C ALA A 419 18.55 -3.66 9.05
N ALA A 420 19.81 -3.87 8.65
CA ALA A 420 20.81 -4.51 9.51
C ALA A 420 20.98 -3.78 10.85
N GLY A 421 20.97 -2.44 10.84
CA GLY A 421 21.12 -1.64 12.04
C GLY A 421 19.91 -1.67 12.97
N LEU A 422 18.70 -1.63 12.39
CA LEU A 422 17.45 -1.65 13.17
C LEU A 422 17.11 -3.05 13.70
N ILE A 423 17.35 -4.11 12.93
CA ILE A 423 17.08 -5.49 13.38
C ILE A 423 17.96 -5.88 14.57
N MET A 424 19.22 -5.50 14.55
CA MET A 424 20.10 -5.76 15.69
C MET A 424 19.58 -5.06 16.97
N ALA A 425 19.10 -3.83 16.83
CA ALA A 425 18.56 -3.07 17.95
C ALA A 425 17.19 -3.58 18.45
N LEU A 426 16.36 -4.15 17.55
CA LEU A 426 15.09 -4.78 17.90
C LEU A 426 15.26 -6.17 18.54
N GLY A 427 16.38 -6.84 18.30
CA GLY A 427 16.66 -8.18 18.86
C GLY A 427 17.35 -8.15 20.22
N GLU A 428 17.81 -6.98 20.67
CA GLU A 428 18.41 -6.74 22.01
C GLU A 428 17.31 -6.52 23.06
#